data_720835de802e540b7ba61871987444a6
#
_entry.id   720835de802e540b7ba61871987444a6
#
_cell.length_a   1.000
_cell.length_b   1.000
_cell.length_c   1.000
_cell.angle_alpha   90.00
_cell.angle_beta   90.00
_cell.angle_gamma   90.00
#
_symmetry.space_group_name_H-M   'P 1'
#
loop_
_entity.id
_entity.type
_entity.pdbx_description
1 polymer ?
#
loop_
_entity_poly.entity_id
_entity_poly.type
_entity_poly.pdbx_seq_one_letter_code
_entity_poly.pdbx_strand_id
1 'polypeptide(L)'
;MPRAGLTHERVVSEAGQFADAVGLEAVTISALAARLGVAQPSLYKHISSVQHLNRSIALRALSELAVVLSRAAIGRSRGDAVLALCSAYREWGRAHPGRYASLQRAPVPGDTEMTTAANELAGIFLSVFSGYGLDGDDAIDALRALRSALHGFVTLQELGGFGLPVDVDRSFHRMVAAFEGSLPMWLSAGTQSSRSAVLPVA
;
A
#
# COMPACT_ATOMS: atom_id res chain seq x y z
N MET A 1 7.37 -29.21 24.64
CA MET A 1 6.47 -28.14 24.19
C MET A 1 5.64 -28.69 23.05
N PRO A 2 4.29 -28.72 23.09
CA PRO A 2 3.48 -29.11 21.95
C PRO A 2 3.78 -28.12 20.82
N ARG A 3 4.16 -28.61 19.63
CA ARG A 3 4.27 -27.79 18.41
C ARG A 3 2.88 -27.22 18.14
N ALA A 4 2.69 -25.91 18.28
CA ALA A 4 1.48 -25.25 17.82
C ALA A 4 1.23 -25.69 16.38
N GLY A 5 0.04 -26.25 16.12
CA GLY A 5 -0.29 -26.82 14.82
C GLY A 5 -0.11 -25.78 13.71
N LEU A 6 0.21 -26.23 12.50
CA LEU A 6 0.25 -25.36 11.32
C LEU A 6 -1.18 -24.84 11.06
N THR A 7 -1.33 -23.53 10.97
CA THR A 7 -2.60 -22.86 10.62
C THR A 7 -2.41 -22.03 9.35
N HIS A 8 -3.49 -21.71 8.64
CA HIS A 8 -3.45 -20.81 7.49
C HIS A 8 -2.76 -19.49 7.84
N GLU A 9 -3.15 -18.87 8.95
CA GLU A 9 -2.60 -17.59 9.43
C GLU A 9 -1.08 -17.68 9.66
N ARG A 10 -0.61 -18.75 10.31
CA ARG A 10 0.82 -18.97 10.51
C ARG A 10 1.57 -19.15 9.19
N VAL A 11 1.02 -19.92 8.27
CA VAL A 11 1.61 -20.13 6.93
C VAL A 11 1.75 -18.80 6.19
N VAL A 12 0.71 -17.97 6.18
CA VAL A 12 0.70 -16.67 5.51
C VAL A 12 1.68 -15.69 6.20
N SER A 13 1.71 -15.68 7.54
CA SER A 13 2.65 -14.84 8.30
C SER A 13 4.10 -15.17 7.98
N GLU A 14 4.46 -16.46 8.02
CA GLU A 14 5.81 -16.92 7.71
C GLU A 14 6.18 -16.68 6.22
N ALA A 15 5.21 -16.83 5.32
CA ALA A 15 5.41 -16.54 3.91
C ALA A 15 5.67 -15.05 3.65
N GLY A 16 4.95 -14.15 4.35
CA GLY A 16 5.20 -12.72 4.28
C GLY A 16 6.59 -12.32 4.79
N GLN A 17 7.00 -12.86 5.95
CA GLN A 17 8.36 -12.65 6.47
C GLN A 17 9.43 -13.24 5.55
N PHE A 18 9.14 -14.37 4.93
CA PHE A 18 10.05 -14.98 3.96
C PHE A 18 10.17 -14.11 2.70
N ALA A 19 9.03 -13.59 2.21
CA ALA A 19 9.04 -12.64 1.09
C ALA A 19 9.88 -11.39 1.40
N ASP A 20 9.81 -10.86 2.63
CA ASP A 20 10.62 -9.70 3.04
C ASP A 20 12.13 -10.01 3.04
N ALA A 21 12.51 -11.25 3.33
CA ALA A 21 13.91 -11.65 3.39
C ALA A 21 14.53 -11.99 2.03
N VAL A 22 13.77 -12.56 1.09
CA VAL A 22 14.31 -13.12 -0.17
C VAL A 22 13.62 -12.59 -1.43
N GLY A 23 12.62 -11.71 -1.29
CA GLY A 23 11.76 -11.23 -2.38
C GLY A 23 10.53 -12.13 -2.60
N LEU A 24 9.44 -11.50 -3.03
CA LEU A 24 8.14 -12.18 -3.23
C LEU A 24 8.22 -13.30 -4.27
N GLU A 25 8.96 -13.10 -5.36
CA GLU A 25 9.09 -14.07 -6.46
C GLU A 25 9.83 -15.36 -6.05
N ALA A 26 10.65 -15.29 -5.00
CA ALA A 26 11.35 -16.46 -4.45
C ALA A 26 10.48 -17.31 -3.50
N VAL A 27 9.28 -16.85 -3.15
CA VAL A 27 8.35 -17.57 -2.27
C VAL A 27 7.62 -18.67 -3.04
N THR A 28 8.17 -19.87 -2.98
CA THR A 28 7.55 -21.08 -3.54
C THR A 28 7.01 -21.98 -2.43
N ILE A 29 6.08 -22.87 -2.77
CA ILE A 29 5.56 -23.87 -1.79
C ILE A 29 6.70 -24.73 -1.23
N SER A 30 7.66 -25.11 -2.08
CA SER A 30 8.82 -25.91 -1.67
C SER A 30 9.71 -25.17 -0.67
N ALA A 31 10.08 -23.91 -1.00
CA ALA A 31 10.93 -23.10 -0.15
C ALA A 31 10.26 -22.78 1.19
N LEU A 32 8.94 -22.49 1.17
CA LEU A 32 8.16 -22.24 2.38
C LEU A 32 8.03 -23.50 3.26
N ALA A 33 7.84 -24.68 2.65
CA ALA A 33 7.80 -25.95 3.38
C ALA A 33 9.12 -26.24 4.09
N ALA A 34 10.23 -26.03 3.38
CA ALA A 34 11.58 -26.17 3.95
C ALA A 34 11.81 -25.20 5.13
N ARG A 35 11.43 -23.93 4.98
CA ARG A 35 11.53 -22.91 6.03
C ARG A 35 10.70 -23.27 7.28
N LEU A 36 9.50 -23.80 7.08
CA LEU A 36 8.59 -24.21 8.18
C LEU A 36 8.96 -25.58 8.79
N GLY A 37 9.89 -26.33 8.18
CA GLY A 37 10.26 -27.67 8.61
C GLY A 37 9.14 -28.70 8.47
N VAL A 38 8.31 -28.56 7.43
CA VAL A 38 7.17 -29.47 7.14
C VAL A 38 7.25 -30.01 5.73
N ALA A 39 6.55 -31.14 5.48
CA ALA A 39 6.40 -31.66 4.11
C ALA A 39 5.43 -30.78 3.30
N GLN A 40 5.69 -30.60 2.00
CA GLN A 40 4.84 -29.80 1.11
C GLN A 40 3.35 -30.18 1.16
N PRO A 41 2.95 -31.47 1.22
CA PRO A 41 1.55 -31.85 1.35
C PRO A 41 0.84 -31.27 2.59
N SER A 42 1.61 -30.95 3.64
CA SER A 42 1.05 -30.32 4.84
C SER A 42 0.66 -28.85 4.59
N LEU A 43 1.34 -28.14 3.69
CA LEU A 43 1.00 -26.78 3.29
C LEU A 43 -0.28 -26.73 2.45
N TYR A 44 -0.48 -27.73 1.58
CA TYR A 44 -1.67 -27.78 0.71
C TYR A 44 -3.00 -27.95 1.48
N LYS A 45 -2.94 -28.32 2.78
CA LYS A 45 -4.12 -28.28 3.65
C LYS A 45 -4.55 -26.84 3.99
N HIS A 46 -3.66 -25.86 3.83
CA HIS A 46 -3.88 -24.46 4.19
C HIS A 46 -3.84 -23.53 2.98
N ILE A 47 -3.07 -23.86 1.95
CA ILE A 47 -2.84 -23.04 0.75
C ILE A 47 -3.07 -23.89 -0.49
N SER A 48 -4.04 -23.52 -1.33
CA SER A 48 -4.41 -24.30 -2.52
C SER A 48 -3.44 -24.12 -3.71
N SER A 49 -2.74 -22.98 -3.77
CA SER A 49 -1.81 -22.66 -4.87
C SER A 49 -0.86 -21.53 -4.46
N VAL A 50 0.18 -21.27 -5.26
CA VAL A 50 1.07 -20.10 -5.11
C VAL A 50 0.28 -18.80 -5.28
N GLN A 51 -0.68 -18.75 -6.21
CA GLN A 51 -1.55 -17.57 -6.40
C GLN A 51 -2.40 -17.31 -5.15
N HIS A 52 -2.96 -18.36 -4.53
CA HIS A 52 -3.69 -18.23 -3.26
C HIS A 52 -2.77 -17.73 -2.14
N LEU A 53 -1.54 -18.24 -2.06
CA LEU A 53 -0.54 -17.76 -1.09
C LEU A 53 -0.22 -16.27 -1.28
N ASN A 54 0.11 -15.85 -2.51
CA ASN A 54 0.42 -14.47 -2.83
C ASN A 54 -0.76 -13.53 -2.54
N ARG A 55 -1.98 -13.96 -2.88
CA ARG A 55 -3.20 -13.23 -2.50
C ARG A 55 -3.34 -13.09 -1.00
N SER A 56 -3.11 -14.16 -0.24
CA SER A 56 -3.21 -14.12 1.23
C SER A 56 -2.13 -13.23 1.87
N ILE A 57 -0.90 -13.23 1.31
CA ILE A 57 0.16 -12.29 1.73
C ILE A 57 -0.28 -10.84 1.47
N ALA A 58 -0.81 -10.54 0.28
CA ALA A 58 -1.25 -9.20 -0.08
C ALA A 58 -2.41 -8.72 0.81
N LEU A 59 -3.41 -9.58 1.07
CA LEU A 59 -4.53 -9.25 1.94
C LEU A 59 -4.08 -8.90 3.36
N ARG A 60 -3.19 -9.72 3.92
CA ARG A 60 -2.59 -9.45 5.23
C ARG A 60 -1.77 -8.16 5.23
N ALA A 61 -0.96 -7.93 4.19
CA ALA A 61 -0.14 -6.73 4.04
C ALA A 61 -1.00 -5.45 3.94
N LEU A 62 -2.14 -5.49 3.24
CA LEU A 62 -3.12 -4.38 3.21
C LEU A 62 -3.62 -4.05 4.61
N SER A 63 -4.04 -5.07 5.37
CA SER A 63 -4.54 -4.89 6.73
C SER A 63 -3.46 -4.35 7.69
N GLU A 64 -2.25 -4.89 7.62
CA GLU A 64 -1.12 -4.42 8.45
C GLU A 64 -0.76 -2.97 8.14
N LEU A 65 -0.67 -2.60 6.86
CA LEU A 65 -0.39 -1.23 6.44
C LEU A 65 -1.54 -0.28 6.83
N ALA A 66 -2.80 -0.69 6.67
CA ALA A 66 -3.95 0.12 7.07
C ALA A 66 -3.92 0.46 8.57
N VAL A 67 -3.56 -0.50 9.43
CA VAL A 67 -3.39 -0.24 10.88
C VAL A 67 -2.28 0.77 11.15
N VAL A 68 -1.15 0.64 10.45
CA VAL A 68 0.00 1.56 10.61
C VAL A 68 -0.38 2.98 10.18
N LEU A 69 -1.03 3.12 9.01
CA LEU A 69 -1.45 4.42 8.49
C LEU A 69 -2.55 5.06 9.35
N SER A 70 -3.54 4.29 9.79
CA SER A 70 -4.59 4.80 10.68
C SER A 70 -3.99 5.38 11.96
N ARG A 71 -3.04 4.68 12.57
CA ARG A 71 -2.33 5.18 13.77
C ARG A 71 -1.53 6.44 13.49
N ALA A 72 -0.89 6.53 12.32
CA ALA A 72 -0.14 7.71 11.92
C ALA A 72 -1.03 8.95 11.73
N ALA A 73 -2.28 8.78 11.32
CA ALA A 73 -3.23 9.88 11.11
C ALA A 73 -3.89 10.40 12.40
N ILE A 74 -3.94 9.60 13.48
CA ILE A 74 -4.64 9.96 14.72
C ILE A 74 -4.14 11.30 15.27
N GLY A 75 -5.08 12.21 15.52
CA GLY A 75 -4.80 13.53 16.12
C GLY A 75 -4.10 14.51 15.17
N ARG A 76 -3.98 14.18 13.89
CA ARG A 76 -3.35 15.03 12.87
C ARG A 76 -4.36 15.46 11.81
N SER A 77 -4.07 16.57 11.15
CA SER A 77 -4.87 17.08 10.04
C SER A 77 -3.98 17.75 8.99
N ARG A 78 -4.50 17.90 7.76
CA ARG A 78 -3.82 18.60 6.66
C ARG A 78 -2.35 18.15 6.49
N GLY A 79 -1.40 19.09 6.38
CA GLY A 79 0.01 18.83 6.11
C GLY A 79 0.66 17.85 7.09
N ASP A 80 0.35 17.97 8.39
CA ASP A 80 0.87 17.05 9.41
C ASP A 80 0.35 15.62 9.20
N ALA A 81 -0.91 15.45 8.82
CA ALA A 81 -1.47 14.15 8.51
C ALA A 81 -0.90 13.58 7.20
N VAL A 82 -0.77 14.39 6.15
CA VAL A 82 -0.16 13.97 4.87
C VAL A 82 1.28 13.50 5.09
N LEU A 83 2.09 14.30 5.81
CA LEU A 83 3.47 13.93 6.10
C LEU A 83 3.57 12.66 6.93
N ALA A 84 2.74 12.51 7.97
CA ALA A 84 2.74 11.33 8.83
C ALA A 84 2.34 10.06 8.06
N LEU A 85 1.29 10.12 7.20
CA LEU A 85 0.88 9.02 6.36
C LEU A 85 1.97 8.61 5.36
N CYS A 86 2.55 9.59 4.67
CA CYS A 86 3.61 9.33 3.70
C CYS A 86 4.86 8.73 4.35
N SER A 87 5.26 9.24 5.53
CA SER A 87 6.40 8.70 6.29
C SER A 87 6.14 7.28 6.75
N ALA A 88 4.98 7.01 7.34
CA ALA A 88 4.59 5.68 7.79
C ALA A 88 4.50 4.67 6.62
N TYR A 89 3.98 5.09 5.47
CA TYR A 89 3.93 4.28 4.25
C TYR A 89 5.34 3.90 3.77
N ARG A 90 6.25 4.88 3.69
CA ARG A 90 7.64 4.68 3.29
C ARG A 90 8.39 3.76 4.26
N GLU A 91 8.27 4.01 5.55
CA GLU A 91 8.92 3.21 6.60
C GLU A 91 8.44 1.76 6.57
N TRP A 92 7.12 1.56 6.44
CA TRP A 92 6.55 0.21 6.35
C TRP A 92 7.01 -0.51 5.07
N GLY A 93 7.01 0.17 3.92
CA GLY A 93 7.47 -0.40 2.65
C GLY A 93 8.94 -0.85 2.71
N ARG A 94 9.81 -0.05 3.35
CA ARG A 94 11.22 -0.39 3.55
C ARG A 94 11.45 -1.53 4.56
N ALA A 95 10.64 -1.56 5.61
CA ALA A 95 10.73 -2.63 6.62
C ALA A 95 10.18 -3.98 6.11
N HIS A 96 9.34 -3.95 5.07
CA HIS A 96 8.61 -5.11 4.57
C HIS A 96 8.62 -5.18 3.02
N PRO A 97 9.80 -5.25 2.37
CA PRO A 97 9.91 -5.09 0.92
C PRO A 97 9.15 -6.17 0.13
N GLY A 98 9.13 -7.42 0.60
CA GLY A 98 8.41 -8.51 -0.06
C GLY A 98 6.89 -8.38 0.08
N ARG A 99 6.40 -8.05 1.27
CA ARG A 99 4.99 -7.74 1.51
C ARG A 99 4.56 -6.48 0.74
N TYR A 100 5.41 -5.45 0.71
CA TYR A 100 5.18 -4.25 -0.08
C TYR A 100 5.04 -4.55 -1.58
N ALA A 101 5.89 -5.42 -2.12
CA ALA A 101 5.80 -5.85 -3.52
C ALA A 101 4.44 -6.51 -3.84
N SER A 102 3.84 -7.24 -2.89
CA SER A 102 2.53 -7.87 -3.08
C SER A 102 1.37 -6.88 -3.24
N LEU A 103 1.53 -5.61 -2.82
CA LEU A 103 0.51 -4.56 -2.87
C LEU A 103 0.44 -3.81 -4.21
N GLN A 104 1.35 -4.09 -5.14
CA GLN A 104 1.49 -3.26 -6.34
C GLN A 104 0.47 -3.58 -7.45
N ARG A 105 -0.29 -4.65 -7.30
CA ARG A 105 -1.34 -5.04 -8.26
C ARG A 105 -2.72 -4.64 -7.74
N ALA A 106 -3.57 -4.17 -8.66
CA ALA A 106 -4.98 -3.94 -8.33
C ALA A 106 -5.68 -5.29 -8.05
N PRO A 107 -6.74 -5.29 -7.20
CA PRO A 107 -7.59 -6.46 -7.02
C PRO A 107 -8.13 -6.98 -8.35
N VAL A 108 -8.20 -8.30 -8.49
CA VAL A 108 -8.81 -8.92 -9.67
C VAL A 108 -10.33 -8.67 -9.63
N PRO A 109 -10.98 -8.36 -10.77
CA PRO A 109 -12.44 -8.21 -10.82
C PRO A 109 -13.16 -9.39 -10.18
N GLY A 110 -14.10 -9.11 -9.26
CA GLY A 110 -14.84 -10.14 -8.50
C GLY A 110 -14.18 -10.56 -7.17
N ASP A 111 -12.95 -10.16 -6.89
CA ASP A 111 -12.32 -10.38 -5.58
C ASP A 111 -12.78 -9.29 -4.58
N THR A 112 -13.95 -9.51 -3.99
CA THR A 112 -14.58 -8.54 -3.09
C THR A 112 -13.77 -8.29 -1.82
N GLU A 113 -13.14 -9.32 -1.26
CA GLU A 113 -12.33 -9.20 -0.03
C GLU A 113 -11.08 -8.33 -0.26
N MET A 114 -10.34 -8.58 -1.36
CA MET A 114 -9.20 -7.75 -1.74
C MET A 114 -9.61 -6.32 -2.08
N THR A 115 -10.75 -6.15 -2.76
CA THR A 115 -11.29 -4.82 -3.09
C THR A 115 -11.66 -4.05 -1.83
N THR A 116 -12.31 -4.69 -0.86
CA THR A 116 -12.65 -4.08 0.42
C THR A 116 -11.40 -3.63 1.17
N ALA A 117 -10.42 -4.51 1.33
CA ALA A 117 -9.17 -4.18 2.03
C ALA A 117 -8.38 -3.06 1.32
N ALA A 118 -8.35 -3.05 -0.02
CA ALA A 118 -7.71 -1.98 -0.79
C ALA A 118 -8.44 -0.64 -0.63
N ASN A 119 -9.78 -0.66 -0.61
CA ASN A 119 -10.60 0.54 -0.40
C ASN A 119 -10.47 1.07 1.03
N GLU A 120 -10.37 0.22 2.04
CA GLU A 120 -10.09 0.62 3.43
C GLU A 120 -8.75 1.36 3.52
N LEU A 121 -7.71 0.81 2.92
CA LEU A 121 -6.39 1.48 2.87
C LEU A 121 -6.47 2.83 2.15
N ALA A 122 -7.12 2.89 0.99
CA ALA A 122 -7.31 4.13 0.22
C ALA A 122 -8.12 5.15 1.01
N GLY A 123 -9.17 4.72 1.72
CA GLY A 123 -10.05 5.56 2.54
C GLY A 123 -9.32 6.36 3.61
N ILE A 124 -8.19 5.86 4.12
CA ILE A 124 -7.37 6.59 5.10
C ILE A 124 -6.80 7.87 4.48
N PHE A 125 -6.25 7.80 3.26
CA PHE A 125 -5.77 8.97 2.54
C PHE A 125 -6.90 9.89 2.13
N LEU A 126 -7.99 9.33 1.59
CA LEU A 126 -9.16 10.10 1.16
C LEU A 126 -9.79 10.88 2.31
N SER A 127 -9.80 10.33 3.53
CA SER A 127 -10.28 11.04 4.72
C SER A 127 -9.40 12.26 5.08
N VAL A 128 -8.08 12.19 4.82
CA VAL A 128 -7.19 13.34 5.00
C VAL A 128 -7.40 14.37 3.88
N PHE A 129 -7.61 13.91 2.64
CA PHE A 129 -7.85 14.80 1.50
C PHE A 129 -9.18 15.56 1.60
N SER A 130 -10.20 14.98 2.24
CA SER A 130 -11.45 15.69 2.53
C SER A 130 -11.24 16.96 3.37
N GLY A 131 -10.20 17.01 4.23
CA GLY A 131 -9.79 18.20 4.96
C GLY A 131 -9.26 19.35 4.08
N TYR A 132 -8.97 19.07 2.79
CA TYR A 132 -8.63 20.05 1.75
C TYR A 132 -9.82 20.36 0.84
N GLY A 133 -10.99 19.76 1.08
CA GLY A 133 -12.18 19.87 0.25
C GLY A 133 -12.15 18.96 -0.99
N LEU A 134 -11.20 18.03 -1.09
CA LEU A 134 -11.14 17.07 -2.17
C LEU A 134 -12.06 15.90 -1.91
N ASP A 135 -12.93 15.57 -2.87
CA ASP A 135 -13.81 14.42 -2.88
C ASP A 135 -13.94 13.85 -4.30
N GLY A 136 -14.73 12.79 -4.46
CA GLY A 136 -15.01 12.16 -5.75
C GLY A 136 -13.77 11.85 -6.58
N ASP A 137 -13.82 12.14 -7.87
CA ASP A 137 -12.77 11.83 -8.84
C ASP A 137 -11.48 12.62 -8.57
N ASP A 138 -11.58 13.89 -8.13
CA ASP A 138 -10.43 14.73 -7.79
C ASP A 138 -9.60 14.13 -6.65
N ALA A 139 -10.25 13.60 -5.61
CA ALA A 139 -9.57 12.92 -4.52
C ALA A 139 -8.90 11.60 -4.97
N ILE A 140 -9.55 10.87 -5.89
CA ILE A 140 -8.99 9.64 -6.47
C ILE A 140 -7.75 9.95 -7.31
N ASP A 141 -7.78 11.00 -8.11
CA ASP A 141 -6.65 11.40 -8.95
C ASP A 141 -5.49 11.90 -8.10
N ALA A 142 -5.74 12.69 -7.05
CA ALA A 142 -4.74 13.08 -6.07
C ALA A 142 -4.12 11.85 -5.37
N LEU A 143 -4.94 10.85 -4.99
CA LEU A 143 -4.46 9.61 -4.39
C LEU A 143 -3.57 8.81 -5.34
N ARG A 144 -3.93 8.72 -6.62
CA ARG A 144 -3.12 8.05 -7.65
C ARG A 144 -1.78 8.73 -7.85
N ALA A 145 -1.76 10.06 -7.91
CA ALA A 145 -0.54 10.85 -8.03
C ALA A 145 0.38 10.63 -6.82
N LEU A 146 -0.17 10.75 -5.60
CA LEU A 146 0.60 10.50 -4.37
C LEU A 146 1.14 9.08 -4.32
N ARG A 147 0.31 8.07 -4.59
CA ARG A 147 0.74 6.67 -4.59
C ARG A 147 1.86 6.43 -5.60
N SER A 148 1.78 7.03 -6.80
CA SER A 148 2.82 6.90 -7.82
C SER A 148 4.14 7.50 -7.35
N ALA A 149 4.10 8.70 -6.74
CA ALA A 149 5.28 9.35 -6.19
C ALA A 149 5.90 8.56 -5.03
N LEU A 150 5.08 8.09 -4.08
CA LEU A 150 5.53 7.29 -2.94
C LEU A 150 6.12 5.95 -3.40
N HIS A 151 5.44 5.26 -4.33
CA HIS A 151 5.93 3.99 -4.86
C HIS A 151 7.25 4.16 -5.59
N GLY A 152 7.36 5.15 -6.46
CA GLY A 152 8.60 5.46 -7.16
C GLY A 152 9.75 5.77 -6.19
N PHE A 153 9.49 6.57 -5.16
CA PHE A 153 10.49 6.92 -4.15
C PHE A 153 10.96 5.71 -3.34
N VAL A 154 10.02 4.92 -2.82
CA VAL A 154 10.33 3.71 -2.02
C VAL A 154 11.12 2.70 -2.86
N THR A 155 10.66 2.44 -4.09
CA THR A 155 11.31 1.47 -4.99
C THR A 155 12.73 1.92 -5.38
N LEU A 156 12.91 3.19 -5.77
CA LEU A 156 14.23 3.72 -6.09
C LEU A 156 15.18 3.68 -4.90
N GLN A 157 14.68 3.99 -3.70
CA GLN A 157 15.48 3.93 -2.49
C GLN A 157 15.92 2.51 -2.15
N GLU A 158 15.01 1.53 -2.28
CA GLU A 158 15.29 0.12 -2.01
C GLU A 158 16.33 -0.47 -2.98
N LEU A 159 16.25 -0.05 -4.25
CA LEU A 159 17.20 -0.45 -5.30
C LEU A 159 18.52 0.33 -5.27
N GLY A 160 18.74 1.25 -4.31
CA GLY A 160 19.95 2.08 -4.27
C GLY A 160 20.02 3.14 -5.38
N GLY A 161 18.89 3.50 -5.98
CA GLY A 161 18.80 4.42 -7.12
C GLY A 161 19.13 5.89 -6.81
N PHE A 162 19.27 6.27 -5.53
CA PHE A 162 19.65 7.63 -5.12
C PHE A 162 21.16 7.74 -4.88
N GLY A 163 21.92 7.86 -5.96
CA GLY A 163 23.41 7.88 -5.90
C GLY A 163 24.05 9.25 -5.69
N LEU A 164 23.28 10.35 -5.71
CA LEU A 164 23.83 11.70 -5.50
C LEU A 164 24.02 11.98 -3.99
N PRO A 165 25.08 12.74 -3.58
CA PRO A 165 25.43 12.98 -2.18
C PRO A 165 24.51 14.03 -1.53
N VAL A 166 23.19 13.82 -1.59
CA VAL A 166 22.18 14.65 -0.93
C VAL A 166 21.35 13.76 -0.04
N ASP A 167 20.95 14.26 1.12
CA ASP A 167 20.12 13.55 2.08
C ASP A 167 18.79 13.13 1.44
N VAL A 168 18.55 11.82 1.42
CA VAL A 168 17.36 11.20 0.83
C VAL A 168 16.11 11.55 1.66
N ASP A 169 16.22 11.66 2.98
CA ASP A 169 15.09 12.03 3.85
C ASP A 169 14.64 13.48 3.60
N ARG A 170 15.60 14.38 3.41
CA ARG A 170 15.29 15.75 2.98
C ARG A 170 14.56 15.76 1.63
N SER A 171 15.00 14.95 0.67
CA SER A 171 14.36 14.85 -0.66
C SER A 171 12.94 14.31 -0.55
N PHE A 172 12.72 13.31 0.30
CA PHE A 172 11.40 12.75 0.59
C PHE A 172 10.46 13.81 1.18
N HIS A 173 10.90 14.51 2.23
CA HIS A 173 10.10 15.56 2.87
C HIS A 173 9.73 16.68 1.89
N ARG A 174 10.64 17.06 0.98
CA ARG A 174 10.36 18.06 -0.06
C ARG A 174 9.34 17.55 -1.08
N MET A 175 9.41 16.29 -1.48
CA MET A 175 8.42 15.67 -2.37
C MET A 175 7.03 15.70 -1.71
N VAL A 176 6.93 15.30 -0.45
CA VAL A 176 5.65 15.30 0.28
C VAL A 176 5.10 16.72 0.45
N ALA A 177 5.94 17.68 0.81
CA ALA A 177 5.53 19.08 0.96
C ALA A 177 5.07 19.70 -0.37
N ALA A 178 5.75 19.39 -1.47
CA ALA A 178 5.35 19.84 -2.81
C ALA A 178 4.00 19.24 -3.22
N PHE A 179 3.77 17.96 -2.95
CA PHE A 179 2.49 17.31 -3.19
C PHE A 179 1.38 17.95 -2.35
N GLU A 180 1.59 18.10 -1.05
CA GLU A 180 0.62 18.73 -0.14
C GLU A 180 0.26 20.16 -0.61
N GLY A 181 1.25 20.97 -0.95
CA GLY A 181 1.04 22.31 -1.47
C GLY A 181 0.29 22.35 -2.81
N SER A 182 0.26 21.26 -3.58
CA SER A 182 -0.51 21.14 -4.82
C SER A 182 -1.99 20.79 -4.61
N LEU A 183 -2.38 20.25 -3.45
CA LEU A 183 -3.75 19.76 -3.22
C LEU A 183 -4.85 20.78 -3.52
N PRO A 184 -4.70 22.09 -3.18
CA PRO A 184 -5.70 23.09 -3.54
C PRO A 184 -5.89 23.28 -5.05
N MET A 185 -4.89 22.95 -5.86
CA MET A 185 -4.96 23.08 -7.32
C MET A 185 -5.85 22.03 -7.97
N TRP A 186 -6.07 20.89 -7.32
CA TRP A 186 -6.93 19.83 -7.82
C TRP A 186 -8.42 20.22 -7.77
N LEU A 187 -8.83 21.07 -6.81
CA LEU A 187 -10.19 21.62 -6.74
C LEU A 187 -10.55 22.50 -7.95
N SER A 188 -9.58 23.15 -8.57
CA SER A 188 -9.81 24.05 -9.71
C SER A 188 -10.10 23.30 -11.02
N ALA A 189 -9.63 22.08 -11.15
CA ALA A 189 -9.84 21.23 -12.33
C ALA A 189 -11.28 20.66 -12.40
N GLY A 190 -11.85 20.27 -11.24
CA GLY A 190 -13.20 19.70 -11.17
C GLY A 190 -14.32 20.72 -11.41
N THR A 191 -14.14 21.97 -10.96
CA THR A 191 -15.17 23.02 -11.07
C THR A 191 -15.40 23.47 -12.53
N GLN A 192 -14.41 23.29 -13.40
CA GLN A 192 -14.56 23.64 -14.83
C GLN A 192 -15.31 22.57 -15.62
N SER A 193 -15.24 21.31 -15.26
CA SER A 193 -15.94 20.22 -15.96
C SER A 193 -17.47 20.28 -15.72
N SER A 194 -17.90 20.69 -14.52
CA SER A 194 -19.33 20.78 -14.18
C SER A 194 -20.04 21.99 -14.76
N ARG A 195 -19.30 23.04 -15.21
CA ARG A 195 -19.90 24.24 -15.81
C ARG A 195 -20.10 24.16 -17.31
N SER A 196 -19.49 23.17 -17.99
CA SER A 196 -19.61 23.01 -19.46
C SER A 196 -20.84 22.20 -19.91
N ALA A 197 -21.66 21.68 -18.99
CA ALA A 197 -22.80 20.81 -19.32
C ALA A 197 -24.18 21.48 -19.27
N VAL A 198 -24.25 22.81 -19.14
CA VAL A 198 -25.55 23.53 -19.28
C VAL A 198 -25.58 24.21 -20.64
N LEU A 199 -26.00 23.44 -21.64
CA LEU A 199 -26.47 24.03 -22.93
C LEU A 199 -27.84 24.66 -22.69
N PRO A 200 -28.07 25.92 -23.12
CA PRO A 200 -29.41 26.48 -23.05
C PRO A 200 -30.27 25.80 -24.11
N VAL A 201 -31.40 25.25 -23.66
CA VAL A 201 -32.49 24.81 -24.53
C VAL A 201 -33.16 26.06 -25.06
N ALA A 202 -33.06 26.25 -26.37
CA ALA A 202 -33.90 27.18 -27.15
C ALA A 202 -35.20 26.49 -27.52
#